data_0532ef952551a287725906323035d9d0
#
_entry.id   0532ef952551a287725906323035d9d0
#
_cell.length_a   1.000
_cell.length_b   1.000
_cell.length_c   1.000
_cell.angle_alpha   90.00
_cell.angle_beta   90.00
_cell.angle_gamma   90.00
#
_symmetry.space_group_name_H-M   'P 1'
#
loop_
_entity.id
_entity.type
_entity.pdbx_description
1 polymer ?
#
loop_
_entity_poly.entity_id
_entity_poly.type
_entity_poly.pdbx_seq_one_letter_code
_entity_poly.pdbx_strand_id
1 'polypeptide(L)'
;MEALEYYEVKHPQIVYAQAVLETGHFKSDLCLNDNNLFGLYNSKEQKYYTFNHWANSVEAYVRMVQYKYKGEKEEPPNSYYKFLQDMEYAKDVLYISKLKKLVKQL
;
A
#
# COMPACT_ATOMS: atom_id res chain seq x y z
N MET A 1 10.41 1.66 8.03
CA MET A 1 10.95 1.51 6.68
C MET A 1 11.36 2.88 6.14
N GLU A 2 12.61 3.01 5.74
CA GLU A 2 13.18 4.31 5.33
C GLU A 2 12.46 4.92 4.11
N ALA A 3 12.03 4.11 3.15
CA ALA A 3 11.34 4.63 1.98
C ALA A 3 10.00 5.27 2.34
N LEU A 4 9.31 4.77 3.36
CA LEU A 4 8.05 5.34 3.80
C LEU A 4 8.27 6.73 4.41
N GLU A 5 9.38 6.93 5.12
CA GLU A 5 9.74 8.22 5.68
C GLU A 5 10.21 9.18 4.58
N TYR A 6 11.02 8.68 3.67
CA TYR A 6 11.58 9.48 2.57
C TYR A 6 10.48 10.11 1.70
N TYR A 7 9.45 9.34 1.38
CA TYR A 7 8.36 9.82 0.53
C TYR A 7 7.22 10.43 1.33
N GLU A 8 7.41 10.65 2.64
CA GLU A 8 6.42 11.27 3.52
C GLU A 8 5.06 10.56 3.45
N VAL A 9 5.10 9.24 3.49
CA VAL A 9 3.89 8.42 3.41
C VAL A 9 3.00 8.69 4.62
N LYS A 10 1.71 8.95 4.37
CA LYS A 10 0.73 9.10 5.45
C LYS A 10 0.36 7.72 5.99
N HIS A 11 0.23 7.62 7.31
CA HIS A 11 -0.09 6.36 7.99
C HIS A 11 0.85 5.21 7.59
N PRO A 12 2.17 5.39 7.83
CA PRO A 12 3.15 4.43 7.34
C PRO A 12 2.98 3.01 7.87
N GLN A 13 2.46 2.84 9.09
CA GLN A 13 2.24 1.50 9.63
C GLN A 13 1.17 0.75 8.83
N ILE A 14 0.10 1.44 8.43
CA ILE A 14 -0.94 0.84 7.62
C ILE A 14 -0.40 0.50 6.23
N VAL A 15 0.35 1.42 5.64
CA VAL A 15 0.93 1.21 4.31
C VAL A 15 1.93 0.06 4.33
N TYR A 16 2.74 -0.03 5.38
CA TYR A 16 3.66 -1.17 5.55
C TYR A 16 2.88 -2.48 5.63
N ALA A 17 1.79 -2.50 6.41
CA ALA A 17 0.94 -3.68 6.52
C ALA A 17 0.33 -4.06 5.16
N GLN A 18 -0.04 -3.07 4.34
CA GLN A 18 -0.52 -3.34 2.99
C GLN A 18 0.54 -4.04 2.15
N ALA A 19 1.79 -3.56 2.21
CA ALA A 19 2.88 -4.19 1.48
C ALA A 19 3.10 -5.64 1.95
N VAL A 20 3.07 -5.87 3.25
CA VAL A 20 3.21 -7.22 3.80
C VAL A 20 2.09 -8.14 3.29
N LEU A 21 0.86 -7.65 3.33
CA LEU A 21 -0.31 -8.45 2.92
C LEU A 21 -0.29 -8.74 1.42
N GLU A 22 0.00 -7.71 0.60
CA GLU A 22 -0.02 -7.85 -0.87
C GLU A 22 1.11 -8.75 -1.38
N THR A 23 2.23 -8.79 -0.68
CA THR A 23 3.42 -9.52 -1.13
C THR A 23 3.62 -10.86 -0.42
N GLY A 24 2.69 -11.25 0.46
CA GLY A 24 2.88 -12.45 1.26
C GLY A 24 4.18 -12.41 2.06
N HIS A 25 4.38 -11.34 2.80
CA HIS A 25 5.60 -11.09 3.59
C HIS A 25 6.83 -10.93 2.70
N PHE A 26 6.67 -10.19 1.57
CA PHE A 26 7.73 -9.87 0.62
C PHE A 26 8.29 -11.08 -0.12
N LYS A 27 7.47 -12.13 -0.29
CA LYS A 27 7.88 -13.36 -0.96
C LYS A 27 7.24 -13.57 -2.33
N SER A 28 6.30 -12.73 -2.75
CA SER A 28 5.61 -12.90 -4.02
C SER A 28 6.55 -12.66 -5.20
N ASP A 29 6.24 -13.29 -6.35
CA ASP A 29 6.99 -13.04 -7.59
C ASP A 29 6.91 -11.57 -7.99
N LEU A 30 5.76 -10.95 -7.81
CA LEU A 30 5.57 -9.54 -8.14
C LEU A 30 6.51 -8.65 -7.33
N CYS A 31 6.71 -8.97 -6.05
CA CYS A 31 7.64 -8.24 -5.20
C CYS A 31 9.09 -8.51 -5.60
N LEU A 32 9.46 -9.78 -5.76
CA LEU A 32 10.85 -10.18 -5.99
C LEU A 32 11.34 -9.85 -7.39
N ASN A 33 10.49 -9.99 -8.40
CA ASN A 33 10.90 -9.81 -9.80
C ASN A 33 10.57 -8.43 -10.34
N ASP A 34 9.46 -7.84 -9.91
CA ASP A 34 8.96 -6.58 -10.45
C ASP A 34 9.07 -5.42 -9.48
N ASN A 35 9.58 -5.66 -8.26
CA ASN A 35 9.73 -4.64 -7.22
C ASN A 35 8.43 -3.89 -6.90
N ASN A 36 7.29 -4.56 -7.07
CA ASN A 36 5.97 -3.96 -6.87
C ASN A 36 5.39 -4.43 -5.53
N LEU A 37 5.53 -3.60 -4.50
CA LEU A 37 5.15 -3.95 -3.14
C LEU A 37 3.64 -3.92 -2.87
N PHE A 38 2.88 -3.24 -3.71
CA PHE A 38 1.47 -2.96 -3.43
C PHE A 38 0.51 -3.57 -4.45
N GLY A 39 1.02 -4.37 -5.38
CA GLY A 39 0.18 -4.94 -6.41
C GLY A 39 -0.43 -3.88 -7.33
N LEU A 40 0.31 -2.82 -7.60
CA LEU A 40 -0.19 -1.73 -8.45
C LEU A 40 -0.37 -2.21 -9.89
N TYR A 41 -1.54 -1.93 -10.45
CA TYR A 41 -1.95 -2.46 -11.75
C TYR A 41 -2.20 -1.34 -12.75
N ASN A 42 -1.64 -1.48 -13.94
CA ASN A 42 -1.85 -0.56 -15.04
C ASN A 42 -3.02 -1.05 -15.90
N SER A 43 -4.19 -0.44 -15.70
CA SER A 43 -5.39 -0.86 -16.41
C SER A 43 -5.34 -0.58 -17.91
N LYS A 44 -4.59 0.44 -18.34
CA LYS A 44 -4.44 0.76 -19.76
C LYS A 44 -3.68 -0.34 -20.49
N GLU A 45 -2.61 -0.84 -19.88
CA GLU A 45 -1.78 -1.89 -20.48
C GLU A 45 -2.18 -3.28 -20.02
N GLN A 46 -3.13 -3.38 -19.10
CA GLN A 46 -3.65 -4.63 -18.55
C GLN A 46 -2.56 -5.52 -17.98
N LYS A 47 -1.66 -4.90 -17.22
CA LYS A 47 -0.58 -5.61 -16.54
C LYS A 47 -0.16 -4.87 -15.28
N TYR A 48 0.52 -5.59 -14.38
CA TYR A 48 1.08 -4.98 -13.20
C TYR A 48 2.28 -4.10 -13.57
N TYR A 49 2.47 -3.02 -12.78
CA TYR A 49 3.65 -2.18 -12.96
C TYR A 49 4.92 -2.92 -12.55
N THR A 50 6.00 -2.64 -13.26
CA THR A 50 7.35 -3.10 -12.93
C THR A 50 8.20 -1.89 -12.59
N PHE A 51 9.01 -2.00 -11.53
CA PHE A 51 9.86 -0.90 -11.07
C PHE A 51 11.31 -1.34 -11.04
N ASN A 52 12.22 -0.37 -11.21
CA ASN A 52 13.67 -0.64 -11.15
C ASN A 52 14.15 -0.93 -9.74
N HIS A 53 13.44 -0.42 -8.74
CA HIS A 53 13.73 -0.63 -7.33
C HIS A 53 12.43 -0.64 -6.56
N TRP A 54 12.35 -1.44 -5.48
CA TRP A 54 11.11 -1.53 -4.69
C TRP A 54 10.68 -0.18 -4.10
N ALA A 55 11.66 0.72 -3.80
CA ALA A 55 11.32 2.05 -3.29
C ALA A 55 10.53 2.87 -4.31
N ASN A 56 10.72 2.61 -5.61
CA ASN A 56 9.93 3.27 -6.65
C ASN A 56 8.46 2.89 -6.57
N SER A 57 8.13 1.69 -6.09
CA SER A 57 6.73 1.31 -5.89
C SER A 57 6.10 2.08 -4.73
N VAL A 58 6.90 2.45 -3.73
CA VAL A 58 6.42 3.31 -2.63
C VAL A 58 6.07 4.71 -3.17
N GLU A 59 6.94 5.29 -3.99
CA GLU A 59 6.67 6.58 -4.63
C GLU A 59 5.39 6.50 -5.48
N ALA A 60 5.25 5.43 -6.26
CA ALA A 60 4.07 5.25 -7.10
C ALA A 60 2.79 5.12 -6.25
N TYR A 61 2.87 4.42 -5.12
CA TYR A 61 1.75 4.31 -4.19
C TYR A 61 1.30 5.70 -3.72
N VAL A 62 2.25 6.55 -3.33
CA VAL A 62 1.94 7.91 -2.89
C VAL A 62 1.23 8.68 -4.01
N ARG A 63 1.75 8.61 -5.24
CA ARG A 63 1.19 9.35 -6.37
C ARG A 63 -0.15 8.81 -6.85
N MET A 64 -0.35 7.49 -6.78
CA MET A 64 -1.55 6.85 -7.34
C MET A 64 -2.67 6.69 -6.32
N VAL A 65 -2.33 6.55 -5.04
CA VAL A 65 -3.29 6.25 -3.99
C VAL A 65 -3.42 7.40 -3.01
N GLN A 66 -2.33 7.78 -2.35
CA GLN A 66 -2.40 8.74 -1.25
C GLN A 66 -2.74 10.17 -1.69
N TYR A 67 -2.54 10.52 -2.94
CA TYR A 67 -2.94 11.85 -3.41
C TYR A 67 -4.46 12.06 -3.28
N LYS A 68 -5.23 11.00 -3.22
CA LYS A 68 -6.69 11.06 -3.06
C LYS A 68 -7.11 11.19 -1.60
N TYR A 69 -6.20 10.91 -0.67
CA TYR A 69 -6.50 10.97 0.75
C TYR A 69 -6.45 12.41 1.25
N LYS A 70 -7.56 12.90 1.78
CA LYS A 70 -7.70 14.29 2.22
C LYS A 70 -7.31 14.51 3.68
N GLY A 71 -7.09 13.43 4.44
CA GLY A 71 -6.69 13.55 5.84
C GLY A 71 -5.22 13.90 6.01
N GLU A 72 -4.88 14.34 7.20
CA GLU A 72 -3.50 14.67 7.56
C GLU A 72 -2.78 13.43 8.09
N LYS A 73 -1.45 13.52 8.16
CA LYS A 73 -0.63 12.43 8.64
C LYS A 73 -0.99 12.04 10.08
N GLU A 74 -1.39 13.02 10.89
CA GLU A 74 -1.73 12.83 12.30
C GLU A 74 -3.19 12.46 12.54
N GLU A 75 -4.00 12.36 11.48
CA GLU A 75 -5.39 11.94 11.61
C GLU A 75 -5.46 10.52 12.22
N PRO A 76 -6.55 10.20 12.96
CA PRO A 76 -6.69 8.85 13.51
C PRO A 76 -6.61 7.79 12.41
N PRO A 77 -6.02 6.62 12.70
CA PRO A 77 -5.90 5.54 11.71
C PRO A 77 -7.21 5.13 11.06
N ASN A 78 -8.34 5.27 11.77
CA ASN A 78 -9.64 4.90 11.22
C ASN A 78 -10.00 5.70 9.97
N SER A 79 -9.53 6.93 9.84
CA SER A 79 -9.80 7.74 8.65
C SER A 79 -9.14 7.12 7.42
N TYR A 80 -7.95 6.57 7.57
CA TYR A 80 -7.25 5.93 6.46
C TYR A 80 -7.85 4.58 6.10
N TYR A 81 -8.27 3.80 7.10
CA TYR A 81 -8.98 2.55 6.83
C TYR A 81 -10.27 2.81 6.07
N LYS A 82 -11.01 3.84 6.47
CA LYS A 82 -12.24 4.21 5.76
C LYS A 82 -11.94 4.65 4.33
N PHE A 83 -10.88 5.42 4.13
CA PHE A 83 -10.46 5.84 2.80
C PHE A 83 -10.17 4.63 1.90
N LEU A 84 -9.41 3.65 2.40
CA LEU A 84 -9.11 2.44 1.63
C LEU A 84 -10.36 1.63 1.31
N GLN A 85 -11.28 1.55 2.26
CA GLN A 85 -12.55 0.84 2.06
C GLN A 85 -13.42 1.55 1.02
N ASP A 86 -13.54 2.88 1.11
CA ASP A 86 -14.37 3.67 0.22
C ASP A 86 -13.86 3.65 -1.22
N MET A 87 -12.54 3.61 -1.41
CA MET A 87 -11.97 3.51 -2.75
C MET A 87 -11.93 2.07 -3.29
N GLU A 88 -12.38 1.12 -2.49
CA GLU A 88 -12.35 -0.30 -2.85
C GLU A 88 -10.94 -0.76 -3.25
N TYR A 89 -9.96 -0.44 -2.39
CA TYR A 89 -8.56 -0.78 -2.65
C TYR A 89 -8.38 -2.27 -2.96
N ALA A 90 -9.15 -3.11 -2.28
CA ALA A 90 -9.15 -4.55 -2.53
C ALA A 90 -10.58 -5.07 -2.56
N LYS A 91 -10.81 -6.12 -3.33
CA LYS A 91 -12.13 -6.73 -3.46
C LYS A 91 -12.50 -7.63 -2.28
N ASP A 92 -11.49 -8.05 -1.50
CA ASP A 92 -11.70 -8.90 -0.33
C ASP A 92 -12.42 -8.10 0.77
N VAL A 93 -13.62 -8.52 1.14
CA VAL A 93 -14.42 -7.84 2.17
C VAL A 93 -13.75 -7.87 3.54
N LEU A 94 -12.80 -8.77 3.76
CA LEU A 94 -12.06 -8.89 5.01
C LEU A 94 -10.73 -8.14 4.99
N TYR A 95 -10.44 -7.39 3.91
CA TYR A 95 -9.15 -6.74 3.73
C TYR A 95 -8.80 -5.81 4.89
N ILE A 96 -9.73 -4.95 5.28
CA ILE A 96 -9.49 -3.99 6.37
C ILE A 96 -9.26 -4.71 7.70
N SER A 97 -10.02 -5.78 7.97
CA SER A 97 -9.83 -6.58 9.18
C SER A 97 -8.43 -7.21 9.21
N LYS A 98 -7.97 -7.71 8.06
CA LYS A 98 -6.63 -8.29 7.94
C LYS A 98 -5.54 -7.24 8.16
N LEU A 99 -5.73 -6.04 7.62
CA LEU A 99 -4.79 -4.93 7.83
C LEU A 99 -4.70 -4.55 9.30
N LYS A 100 -5.84 -4.39 9.96
CA LYS A 100 -5.86 -4.02 11.38
C LYS A 100 -5.15 -5.05 12.23
N LYS A 101 -5.33 -6.32 11.92
CA LYS A 101 -4.67 -7.42 12.63
C LYS A 101 -3.15 -7.36 12.43
N LEU A 102 -2.70 -7.12 11.21
CA LEU A 102 -1.27 -6.99 10.91
C LEU A 102 -0.65 -5.80 11.62
N VAL A 103 -1.31 -4.65 11.61
CA VAL A 103 -0.80 -3.45 12.29
C VAL A 103 -0.57 -3.72 13.77
N LYS A 104 -1.45 -4.48 14.42
CA LYS A 104 -1.28 -4.83 15.84
C LYS A 104 -0.07 -5.73 16.08
N GLN A 105 0.38 -6.47 15.08
CA GLN A 105 1.52 -7.38 15.18
C GLN A 105 2.86 -6.70 14.89
N LEU A 106 2.84 -5.49 14.37
CA LEU A 106 4.06 -4.77 13.97
C LEU A 106 4.72 -4.03 15.13
#